data_8f5c8ed7bb3d231466584766ff58c566
#
_entry.id   8f5c8ed7bb3d231466584766ff58c566
#
_cell.length_a   1.000
_cell.length_b   1.000
_cell.length_c   1.000
_cell.angle_alpha   90.00
_cell.angle_beta   90.00
_cell.angle_gamma   90.00
#
_symmetry.space_group_name_H-M   'P 1'
#
loop_
_entity.id
_entity.type
_entity.pdbx_description
1 polymer ?
#
loop_
_entity_poly.entity_id
_entity_poly.type
_entity_poly.pdbx_seq_one_letter_code
_entity_poly.pdbx_strand_id
1 'polypeptide(L)'
;MTESVRTALGLLGLGARARRLAIGVDAAREALRRGLAEAVVLPRDASERARERLEPLAGHRAVTVLIGPDADALGKALGHPPVHGVAVLDRQLARGLKTYLAVANVAGRDPASGASEGSSALRRASGVVGDRGERVGK
;
A
#
# COMPACT_ATOMS: atom_id res chain seq x y z
N MET A 1 -14.15 -8.22 13.23
CA MET A 1 -13.20 -7.16 12.88
C MET A 1 -12.48 -6.72 14.14
N THR A 2 -11.16 -6.67 14.08
CA THR A 2 -10.36 -6.31 15.23
C THR A 2 -10.38 -4.81 15.49
N GLU A 3 -9.97 -4.43 16.69
CA GLU A 3 -9.82 -3.02 17.03
C GLU A 3 -8.82 -2.33 16.11
N SER A 4 -7.71 -3.00 15.81
CA SER A 4 -6.69 -2.45 14.93
C SER A 4 -7.25 -2.14 13.54
N VAL A 5 -8.07 -3.05 13.01
CA VAL A 5 -8.67 -2.84 11.69
C VAL A 5 -9.65 -1.69 11.74
N ARG A 6 -10.44 -1.57 12.82
CA ARG A 6 -11.36 -0.43 12.96
C ARG A 6 -10.62 0.89 12.99
N THR A 7 -9.52 0.94 13.72
CA THR A 7 -8.71 2.15 13.78
C THR A 7 -8.18 2.50 12.41
N ALA A 8 -7.69 1.49 11.68
CA ALA A 8 -7.19 1.71 10.32
C ALA A 8 -8.30 2.25 9.41
N LEU A 9 -9.51 1.70 9.52
CA LEU A 9 -10.63 2.19 8.71
C LEU A 9 -10.98 3.62 9.03
N GLY A 10 -10.90 4.00 10.32
CA GLY A 10 -11.10 5.38 10.71
C GLY A 10 -10.09 6.31 10.09
N LEU A 11 -8.82 5.90 10.10
CA LEU A 11 -7.76 6.67 9.47
C LEU A 11 -7.98 6.81 7.97
N LEU A 12 -8.40 5.74 7.32
CA LEU A 12 -8.68 5.78 5.89
C LEU A 12 -9.85 6.71 5.58
N GLY A 13 -10.88 6.68 6.41
CA GLY A 13 -12.00 7.59 6.23
C GLY A 13 -11.59 9.05 6.35
N LEU A 14 -10.73 9.35 7.32
CA LEU A 14 -10.18 10.70 7.45
C LEU A 14 -9.36 11.07 6.23
N GLY A 15 -8.53 10.14 5.74
CA GLY A 15 -7.73 10.37 4.55
C GLY A 15 -8.57 10.65 3.32
N ALA A 16 -9.69 9.93 3.19
CA ALA A 16 -10.59 10.14 2.06
C ALA A 16 -11.18 11.55 2.11
N ARG A 17 -11.63 11.97 3.28
CA ARG A 17 -12.20 13.32 3.43
C ARG A 17 -11.16 14.41 3.20
N ALA A 18 -9.91 14.14 3.55
CA ALA A 18 -8.81 15.08 3.34
C ALA A 18 -8.21 14.99 1.94
N ARG A 19 -8.74 14.11 1.09
CA ARG A 19 -8.25 13.90 -0.27
C ARG A 19 -6.79 13.45 -0.30
N ARG A 20 -6.45 12.60 0.66
CA ARG A 20 -5.09 12.04 0.76
C ARG A 20 -5.03 10.61 0.28
N LEU A 21 -6.06 10.15 -0.44
CA LEU A 21 -6.13 8.79 -0.97
C LEU A 21 -6.46 8.83 -2.45
N ALA A 22 -5.87 7.87 -3.18
CA ALA A 22 -6.29 7.55 -4.54
C ALA A 22 -7.09 6.26 -4.44
N ILE A 23 -8.41 6.35 -4.61
CA ILE A 23 -9.33 5.26 -4.31
C ILE A 23 -9.66 4.51 -5.59
N GLY A 24 -9.50 3.20 -5.55
CA GLY A 24 -9.76 2.32 -6.69
C GLY A 24 -8.47 1.86 -7.34
N VAL A 25 -8.56 0.73 -8.04
CA VAL A 25 -7.36 0.10 -8.62
C VAL A 25 -6.66 1.01 -9.61
N ASP A 26 -7.43 1.64 -10.50
CA ASP A 26 -6.82 2.47 -11.54
C ASP A 26 -6.19 3.74 -10.95
N ALA A 27 -6.88 4.37 -10.01
CA ALA A 27 -6.34 5.57 -9.37
C ALA A 27 -5.10 5.23 -8.55
N ALA A 28 -5.14 4.10 -7.83
CA ALA A 28 -3.99 3.67 -7.04
C ALA A 28 -2.79 3.37 -7.94
N ARG A 29 -3.05 2.71 -9.07
CA ARG A 29 -1.99 2.40 -10.01
C ARG A 29 -1.35 3.67 -10.57
N GLU A 30 -2.18 4.65 -10.91
CA GLU A 30 -1.66 5.91 -11.43
C GLU A 30 -0.82 6.63 -10.38
N ALA A 31 -1.26 6.62 -9.12
CA ALA A 31 -0.47 7.23 -8.05
C ALA A 31 0.88 6.54 -7.90
N LEU A 32 0.91 5.20 -8.01
CA LEU A 32 2.17 4.46 -7.98
C LEU A 32 3.06 4.86 -9.14
N ARG A 33 2.50 4.93 -10.36
CA ARG A 33 3.29 5.29 -11.53
C ARG A 33 3.92 6.67 -11.38
N ARG A 34 3.21 7.59 -10.78
CA ARG A 34 3.66 8.98 -10.64
C ARG A 34 4.54 9.18 -9.42
N GLY A 35 4.77 8.15 -8.64
CA GLY A 35 5.62 8.26 -7.46
C GLY A 35 4.96 9.00 -6.30
N LEU A 36 3.63 9.06 -6.28
CA LEU A 36 2.90 9.80 -5.24
C LEU A 36 2.43 8.91 -4.09
N ALA A 37 2.49 7.59 -4.26
CA ALA A 37 1.96 6.68 -3.26
C ALA A 37 2.99 6.44 -2.16
N GLU A 38 2.56 6.61 -0.91
CA GLU A 38 3.38 6.32 0.26
C GLU A 38 3.11 4.90 0.78
N ALA A 39 1.95 4.36 0.47
CA ALA A 39 1.58 3.00 0.79
C ALA A 39 0.40 2.62 -0.09
N VAL A 40 0.14 1.32 -0.22
CA VAL A 40 -1.03 0.82 -0.92
C VAL A 40 -1.77 -0.10 0.02
N VAL A 41 -3.10 0.00 0.07
CA VAL A 41 -3.93 -0.89 0.86
C VAL A 41 -4.74 -1.76 -0.08
N LEU A 42 -4.62 -3.07 0.07
CA LEU A 42 -5.45 -4.03 -0.65
C LEU A 42 -6.37 -4.73 0.34
N PRO A 43 -7.63 -4.96 -0.02
CA PRO A 43 -8.49 -5.75 0.86
C PRO A 43 -8.00 -7.20 0.90
N ARG A 44 -8.31 -7.91 1.98
CA ARG A 44 -7.86 -9.31 2.11
C ARG A 44 -8.44 -10.20 1.01
N ASP A 45 -9.57 -9.80 0.42
CA ASP A 45 -10.19 -10.52 -0.69
C ASP A 45 -10.03 -9.76 -2.00
N ALA A 46 -8.93 -9.04 -2.17
CA ALA A 46 -8.67 -8.29 -3.39
C ALA A 46 -8.79 -9.18 -4.60
N SER A 47 -9.39 -8.64 -5.67
CA SER A 47 -9.49 -9.39 -6.91
C SER A 47 -8.11 -9.67 -7.47
N GLU A 48 -8.02 -10.72 -8.30
CA GLU A 48 -6.75 -11.03 -8.93
C GLU A 48 -6.27 -9.89 -9.82
N ARG A 49 -7.21 -9.25 -10.51
CA ARG A 49 -6.87 -8.10 -11.34
C ARG A 49 -6.25 -6.98 -10.50
N ALA A 50 -6.83 -6.71 -9.33
CA ALA A 50 -6.29 -5.68 -8.45
C ALA A 50 -4.86 -6.00 -8.02
N ARG A 51 -4.65 -7.25 -7.61
CA ARG A 51 -3.31 -7.66 -7.19
C ARG A 51 -2.32 -7.58 -8.34
N GLU A 52 -2.70 -8.06 -9.51
CA GLU A 52 -1.82 -8.05 -10.67
C GLU A 52 -1.45 -6.63 -11.10
N ARG A 53 -2.37 -5.70 -10.95
CA ARG A 53 -2.11 -4.33 -11.37
C ARG A 53 -1.33 -3.53 -10.34
N LEU A 54 -1.43 -3.88 -9.07
CA LEU A 54 -0.84 -3.05 -8.02
C LEU A 54 0.41 -3.65 -7.38
N GLU A 55 0.42 -4.96 -7.11
CA GLU A 55 1.53 -5.55 -6.36
C GLU A 55 2.87 -5.45 -7.08
N PRO A 56 2.96 -5.81 -8.37
CA PRO A 56 4.27 -5.71 -9.03
C PRO A 56 4.77 -4.27 -9.11
N LEU A 57 3.86 -3.34 -9.37
CA LEU A 57 4.25 -1.94 -9.49
C LEU A 57 4.65 -1.36 -8.12
N ALA A 58 3.93 -1.73 -7.06
CA ALA A 58 4.30 -1.30 -5.73
C ALA A 58 5.69 -1.83 -5.37
N GLY A 59 5.97 -3.09 -5.69
CA GLY A 59 7.29 -3.66 -5.46
C GLY A 59 8.37 -2.92 -6.24
N HIS A 60 8.08 -2.63 -7.49
CA HIS A 60 9.02 -1.90 -8.34
C HIS A 60 9.31 -0.50 -7.78
N ARG A 61 8.32 0.13 -7.20
CA ARG A 61 8.45 1.47 -6.63
C ARG A 61 8.87 1.45 -5.17
N ALA A 62 9.12 0.28 -4.60
CA ALA A 62 9.48 0.11 -3.19
C ALA A 62 8.42 0.70 -2.25
N VAL A 63 7.16 0.54 -2.62
CA VAL A 63 6.03 1.02 -1.82
C VAL A 63 5.43 -0.17 -1.07
N THR A 64 5.21 0.00 0.23
CA THR A 64 4.66 -1.05 1.07
C THR A 64 3.20 -1.31 0.71
N VAL A 65 2.84 -2.58 0.64
CA VAL A 65 1.45 -3.01 0.44
C VAL A 65 0.92 -3.52 1.77
N LEU A 66 -0.22 -2.97 2.20
CA LEU A 66 -0.85 -3.33 3.47
C LEU A 66 -2.14 -4.10 3.17
N ILE A 67 -2.49 -5.03 4.06
CA ILE A 67 -3.71 -5.82 3.92
C ILE A 67 -4.79 -5.23 4.81
N GLY A 68 -5.87 -4.81 4.18
CA GLY A 68 -7.02 -4.28 4.90
C GLY A 68 -8.09 -5.33 5.13
N PRO A 69 -9.27 -4.90 5.60
CA PRO A 69 -10.42 -5.80 5.69
C PRO A 69 -10.93 -6.14 4.30
N ASP A 70 -12.08 -6.80 4.21
CA ASP A 70 -12.62 -7.14 2.90
C ASP A 70 -13.00 -5.88 2.10
N ALA A 71 -13.21 -6.08 0.79
CA ALA A 71 -13.46 -4.97 -0.12
C ALA A 71 -14.73 -4.20 0.24
N ASP A 72 -15.75 -4.90 0.74
CA ASP A 72 -17.01 -4.29 1.19
C ASP A 72 -16.76 -3.30 2.33
N ALA A 73 -16.08 -3.79 3.37
CA ALA A 73 -15.80 -2.95 4.55
C ALA A 73 -14.92 -1.77 4.16
N LEU A 74 -13.95 -2.00 3.29
CA LEU A 74 -13.07 -0.93 2.83
C LEU A 74 -13.88 0.13 2.09
N GLY A 75 -14.75 -0.30 1.19
CA GLY A 75 -15.60 0.64 0.45
C GLY A 75 -16.49 1.45 1.38
N LYS A 76 -17.13 0.78 2.35
CA LYS A 76 -18.01 1.49 3.28
C LYS A 76 -17.26 2.57 4.06
N ALA A 77 -16.05 2.27 4.50
CA ALA A 77 -15.26 3.24 5.26
C ALA A 77 -14.92 4.47 4.41
N LEU A 78 -14.84 4.30 3.10
CA LEU A 78 -14.47 5.37 2.19
C LEU A 78 -15.67 6.03 1.51
N GLY A 79 -16.89 5.54 1.80
CA GLY A 79 -18.09 6.08 1.16
C GLY A 79 -18.21 5.64 -0.29
N HIS A 80 -17.77 4.43 -0.59
CA HIS A 80 -17.72 3.90 -1.97
C HIS A 80 -18.32 2.50 -2.03
N PRO A 81 -18.67 2.02 -3.23
CA PRO A 81 -18.90 0.58 -3.42
C PRO A 81 -17.64 -0.21 -3.06
N PRO A 82 -17.68 -1.53 -3.08
CA PRO A 82 -16.50 -2.31 -2.71
C PRO A 82 -15.24 -1.82 -3.42
N VAL A 83 -14.16 -1.66 -2.65
CA VAL A 83 -12.90 -1.09 -3.13
C VAL A 83 -11.83 -2.15 -3.07
N HIS A 84 -11.13 -2.39 -4.18
CA HIS A 84 -10.11 -3.42 -4.29
C HIS A 84 -8.68 -2.88 -4.28
N GLY A 85 -8.52 -1.58 -4.09
CA GLY A 85 -7.19 -1.01 -3.98
C GLY A 85 -7.24 0.47 -3.68
N VAL A 86 -6.34 0.93 -2.83
CA VAL A 86 -6.26 2.34 -2.44
C VAL A 86 -4.78 2.68 -2.31
N ALA A 87 -4.37 3.82 -2.88
CA ALA A 87 -3.03 4.35 -2.62
C ALA A 87 -3.14 5.46 -1.59
N VAL A 88 -2.25 5.44 -0.61
CA VAL A 88 -2.18 6.46 0.43
C VAL A 88 -1.13 7.48 -0.01
N LEU A 89 -1.53 8.73 -0.07
CA LEU A 89 -0.69 9.80 -0.64
C LEU A 89 0.01 10.64 0.43
N ASP A 90 -0.25 10.36 1.69
CA ASP A 90 0.29 11.12 2.81
C ASP A 90 1.16 10.22 3.66
N ARG A 91 2.40 10.67 3.93
CA ARG A 91 3.36 9.87 4.67
C ARG A 91 2.92 9.58 6.10
N GLN A 92 2.36 10.55 6.78
CA GLN A 92 1.94 10.34 8.17
C GLN A 92 0.78 9.37 8.24
N LEU A 93 -0.15 9.49 7.31
CA LEU A 93 -1.26 8.56 7.23
C LEU A 93 -0.76 7.14 6.96
N ALA A 94 0.20 7.01 6.05
CA ALA A 94 0.78 5.72 5.74
C ALA A 94 1.45 5.12 6.98
N ARG A 95 2.17 5.91 7.75
CA ARG A 95 2.79 5.42 8.99
C ARG A 95 1.76 4.91 9.97
N GLY A 96 0.68 5.67 10.14
CA GLY A 96 -0.38 5.25 11.05
C GLY A 96 -0.99 3.93 10.61
N LEU A 97 -1.25 3.80 9.32
CA LEU A 97 -1.83 2.57 8.80
C LEU A 97 -0.89 1.39 8.99
N LYS A 98 0.41 1.59 8.81
CA LYS A 98 1.38 0.51 9.02
C LYS A 98 1.39 -0.01 10.46
N THR A 99 0.97 0.80 11.39
CA THR A 99 0.86 0.38 12.79
C THR A 99 -0.28 -0.61 12.99
N TYR A 100 -1.34 -0.49 12.19
CA TYR A 100 -2.58 -1.24 12.44
C TYR A 100 -2.88 -2.31 11.41
N LEU A 101 -2.20 -2.32 10.27
CA LEU A 101 -2.46 -3.29 9.21
C LEU A 101 -1.22 -4.12 8.92
N ALA A 102 -1.45 -5.39 8.57
CA ALA A 102 -0.36 -6.28 8.23
C ALA A 102 0.23 -5.92 6.88
N VAL A 103 1.54 -6.14 6.74
CA VAL A 103 2.23 -5.94 5.47
C VAL A 103 2.03 -7.17 4.60
N ALA A 104 1.68 -6.95 3.35
CA ALA A 104 1.48 -8.04 2.41
C ALA A 104 2.81 -8.65 2.00
N ASN A 105 2.78 -9.97 1.76
CA ASN A 105 3.94 -10.68 1.24
C ASN A 105 3.84 -10.64 -0.28
N VAL A 106 4.46 -9.63 -0.88
CA VAL A 106 4.34 -9.39 -2.30
C VAL A 106 5.21 -10.37 -3.09
N ALA A 107 4.70 -10.82 -4.24
CA ALA A 107 5.42 -11.76 -5.09
C ALA A 107 6.82 -11.24 -5.42
N GLY A 108 7.81 -12.11 -5.33
CA GLY A 108 9.20 -11.75 -5.59
C GLY A 108 9.89 -11.10 -4.40
N ARG A 109 9.18 -10.93 -3.30
CA ARG A 109 9.74 -10.36 -2.10
C ARG A 109 9.55 -11.34 -0.96
N ASP A 110 10.64 -11.72 -0.39
CA ASP A 110 10.63 -12.68 0.71
C ASP A 110 10.91 -11.92 2.00
N PRO A 111 9.94 -11.81 2.90
CA PRO A 111 10.14 -11.08 4.14
C PRO A 111 11.20 -11.72 5.02
N ALA A 112 11.49 -12.98 4.80
CA ALA A 112 12.54 -13.65 5.56
C ALA A 112 13.91 -13.34 5.02
N SER A 113 13.93 -12.90 3.80
CA SER A 113 15.21 -12.49 3.23
C SER A 113 15.41 -11.01 3.47
N GLY A 114 14.69 -10.98 3.76
CA GLY A 114 14.69 -10.07 3.86
C GLY A 114 14.37 -9.28 4.49
N ALA A 115 14.02 -9.98 4.47
CA ALA A 115 13.88 -9.56 4.87
C ALA A 115 13.95 -8.88 5.10
N SER A 116 14.00 -8.93 5.13
CA SER A 116 14.24 -8.41 5.44
C SER A 116 14.34 -7.59 5.52
N GLU A 117 14.25 -7.51 5.47
CA GLU A 117 14.60 -6.93 5.67
C GLU A 117 14.66 -6.15 5.61
N GLY A 118 14.66 -6.05 5.25
CA GLY A 118 15.07 -5.49 5.34
C GLY A 118 14.99 -4.84 4.93
N SER A 119 14.97 -4.95 4.66
CA SER A 119 15.31 -4.45 4.60
C SER A 119 15.40 -3.97 4.08
N SER A 120 15.34 -3.94 3.55
CA SER A 120 15.84 -3.52 3.40
C SER A 120 16.08 -3.22 2.93
N ALA A 121 16.02 -3.20 2.36
CA ALA A 121 16.66 -2.96 2.18
C ALA A 121 16.96 -2.78 1.74
N LEU A 122 16.91 -2.82 1.35
CA LEU A 122 17.56 -2.72 1.23
C LEU A 122 17.84 -2.54 0.72
N ARG A 123 17.69 -2.55 0.25
CA ARG A 123 18.30 -2.40 0.09
C ARG A 123 18.53 -2.12 -0.35
N ARG A 124 18.37 -2.14 -0.78
CA ARG A 124 18.96 -1.87 -0.82
C ARG A 124 19.18 -1.68 -1.12
N ALA A 125 18.95 -1.72 -1.61
CA ALA A 125 19.46 -1.53 -1.55
C ALA A 125 19.52 -1.41 -1.91
N SER A 126 19.42 -1.08 -2.25
CA SER A 126 19.80 -0.88 -2.29
C SER A 126 19.66 -0.65 -2.70
N GLY A 127 19.34 -0.44 -3.34
CA GLY A 127 19.60 -0.28 -3.40
C GLY A 127 19.38 0.16 -3.72
N VAL A 128 19.26 0.02 -4.08
CA VAL A 128 19.40 0.36 -3.98
C VAL A 128 19.31 0.83 -4.18
N VAL A 129 19.08 0.94 -4.72
CA VAL A 129 19.26 1.39 -4.58
C VAL A 129 19.07 1.72 -4.86
N GLY A 130 18.72 2.21 -5.47
CA GLY A 130 18.87 2.50 -5.40
C GLY A 130 18.55 2.95 -5.75
N ASP A 131 18.35 2.88 -6.27
CA ASP A 131 18.47 3.24 -6.25
C ASP A 131 18.25 3.81 -6.34
N ARG A 132 18.04 3.83 -6.80
CA ARG A 132 18.14 4.35 -6.52
C ARG A 132 18.08 4.73 -6.73
N GLY A 133 17.78 4.96 -7.38
CA GLY A 133 17.96 5.24 -7.17
C GLY A 133 17.70 5.70 -7.50
N GLU A 134 17.48 5.48 -7.84
CA GLU A 134 17.62 5.75 -7.71
C GLU A 134 17.42 6.11 -7.73
N ARG A 135 17.22 6.19 -8.23
CA ARG A 135 17.25 6.46 -7.83
C ARG A 135 17.16 6.73 -8.02
N VAL A 136 16.91 6.74 -8.50
CA VAL A 136 17.03 6.86 -8.30
C VAL A 136 16.79 7.02 -8.54
N GLY A 137 16.49 7.42 -9.25
CA GLY A 137 16.57 7.42 -9.20
C GLY A 137 16.25 7.51 -9.49
N LYS A 138 15.96 7.49 -9.73
CA LYS A 138 15.94 7.39 -9.67
C LYS A 138 15.88 7.30 -9.64
#